data_846050d21b5aa4168749c37396a1a466
#
_entry.id   846050d21b5aa4168749c37396a1a466
#
_cell.length_a   1.000
_cell.length_b   1.000
_cell.length_c   1.000
_cell.angle_alpha   90.00
_cell.angle_beta   90.00
_cell.angle_gamma   90.00
#
_symmetry.space_group_name_H-M   'P 1'
#
loop_
_entity.id
_entity.type
_entity.pdbx_description
1 polymer ?
#
loop_
_entity_poly.entity_id
_entity_poly.type
_entity_poly.pdbx_seq_one_letter_code
_entity_poly.pdbx_strand_id
1 'polypeptide(L)'
;MRSNRQGVYRSLLQDRRTRLLLAGLGASSLGDGLSIVTIAWLAVRIAPANELGLFVGLAVAAYTLPGVIGAVAFARLLRGRPARAMLLGHCLLRAGCLGGIALLYATGMLAPHLYVILLAGSSLMTAWGTAGQYTMLSELGGPEGRMAINSLASAQVSFATIVGPLLAGLLLVWVSPGLLLALDAATFAFLGVVAWRAGAATKAVGEPIDARAAESGFRLLRRPDLLSLTLVTWVFFFLYGPVEVALPVYVAADLQAPAGLLGVYWTTFGVGALAANLITGTIRGHNMRRITLLIIAGWGGCLVPFAFAPIPVTLAAFAIGGLIYGPFIPLTYALFQSSATAVNLPSVLAARSAVVMVSTPLGTAIGGPLVGSLGAAGTLAGSGLATLLLAVVASVLWTGERADAPKSMT
;
A
#
# COMPACT_ATOMS: atom_id res chain seq x y z
N MET A 1 30.14 -17.15 -5.20
CA MET A 1 28.76 -16.85 -4.76
C MET A 1 27.84 -16.26 -5.84
N ARG A 2 28.30 -15.46 -6.81
CA ARG A 2 27.43 -14.86 -7.87
C ARG A 2 26.88 -15.88 -8.90
N SER A 3 27.62 -16.92 -9.25
CA SER A 3 27.21 -17.91 -10.27
C SER A 3 26.03 -18.79 -9.81
N ASN A 4 25.95 -19.10 -8.51
CA ASN A 4 24.87 -19.92 -7.96
C ASN A 4 23.50 -19.19 -7.91
N ARG A 5 23.52 -17.87 -7.73
CA ARG A 5 22.26 -17.07 -7.71
C ARG A 5 21.61 -16.99 -9.10
N GLN A 6 22.40 -16.81 -10.17
CA GLN A 6 21.87 -16.78 -11.54
C GLN A 6 21.24 -18.13 -11.93
N GLY A 7 21.79 -19.24 -11.45
CA GLY A 7 21.24 -20.59 -11.67
C GLY A 7 19.83 -20.74 -11.06
N VAL A 8 19.61 -20.24 -9.83
CA VAL A 8 18.32 -20.33 -9.14
C VAL A 8 17.22 -19.53 -9.87
N TYR A 9 17.49 -18.29 -10.29
CA TYR A 9 16.50 -17.50 -11.06
C TYR A 9 16.17 -18.16 -12.39
N ARG A 10 17.18 -18.71 -13.08
CA ARG A 10 16.99 -19.39 -14.36
C ARG A 10 16.14 -20.65 -14.21
N SER A 11 16.40 -21.49 -13.18
CA SER A 11 15.60 -22.68 -12.91
C SER A 11 14.15 -22.36 -12.57
N LEU A 12 13.90 -21.33 -11.76
CA LEU A 12 12.55 -20.87 -11.41
C LEU A 12 11.77 -20.41 -12.65
N LEU A 13 12.41 -19.67 -13.56
CA LEU A 13 11.79 -19.17 -14.79
C LEU A 13 11.66 -20.24 -15.88
N GLN A 14 12.39 -21.35 -15.81
CA GLN A 14 12.23 -22.50 -16.70
C GLN A 14 10.99 -23.33 -16.33
N ASP A 15 10.60 -23.39 -15.05
CA ASP A 15 9.36 -24.06 -14.67
C ASP A 15 8.14 -23.30 -15.18
N ARG A 16 7.34 -23.96 -16.01
CA ARG A 16 6.15 -23.37 -16.64
C ARG A 16 5.13 -22.90 -15.62
N ARG A 17 4.94 -23.62 -14.53
CA ARG A 17 3.95 -23.29 -13.48
C ARG A 17 4.35 -22.02 -12.73
N THR A 18 5.61 -21.94 -12.32
CA THR A 18 6.20 -20.76 -11.66
C THR A 18 6.13 -19.55 -12.56
N ARG A 19 6.51 -19.67 -13.84
CA ARG A 19 6.47 -18.57 -14.79
C ARG A 19 5.05 -18.05 -15.02
N LEU A 20 4.05 -18.95 -15.20
CA LEU A 20 2.67 -18.55 -15.38
C LEU A 20 2.11 -17.87 -14.13
N LEU A 21 2.42 -18.38 -12.92
CA LEU A 21 1.96 -17.77 -11.69
C LEU A 21 2.57 -16.36 -11.51
N LEU A 22 3.89 -16.21 -11.74
CA LEU A 22 4.53 -14.90 -11.71
C LEU A 22 3.96 -13.93 -12.75
N ALA A 23 3.65 -14.41 -13.96
CA ALA A 23 3.00 -13.58 -14.98
C ALA A 23 1.60 -13.14 -14.56
N GLY A 24 0.80 -14.05 -13.99
CA GLY A 24 -0.53 -13.72 -13.44
C GLY A 24 -0.46 -12.70 -12.30
N LEU A 25 0.50 -12.88 -11.40
CA LEU A 25 0.74 -11.95 -10.29
C LEU A 25 1.23 -10.58 -10.78
N GLY A 26 2.13 -10.55 -11.75
CA GLY A 26 2.59 -9.30 -12.36
C GLY A 26 1.44 -8.55 -13.04
N ALA A 27 0.60 -9.26 -13.79
CA ALA A 27 -0.57 -8.68 -14.44
C ALA A 27 -1.57 -8.12 -13.39
N SER A 28 -1.91 -8.89 -12.34
CA SER A 28 -2.83 -8.45 -11.29
C SER A 28 -2.26 -7.28 -10.47
N SER A 29 -0.95 -7.27 -10.21
CA SER A 29 -0.32 -6.13 -9.54
C SER A 29 -0.38 -4.85 -10.37
N LEU A 30 -0.21 -4.95 -11.70
CA LEU A 30 -0.39 -3.80 -12.60
C LEU A 30 -1.86 -3.34 -12.61
N GLY A 31 -2.81 -4.26 -12.64
CA GLY A 31 -4.23 -3.97 -12.48
C GLY A 31 -4.53 -3.22 -11.20
N ASP A 32 -4.01 -3.69 -10.06
CA ASP A 32 -4.11 -2.98 -8.77
C ASP A 32 -3.53 -1.56 -8.84
N GLY A 33 -2.37 -1.41 -9.46
CA GLY A 33 -1.75 -0.10 -9.65
C GLY A 33 -2.60 0.86 -10.51
N LEU A 34 -3.23 0.35 -11.57
CA LEU A 34 -4.21 1.11 -12.36
C LEU A 34 -5.43 1.51 -11.53
N SER A 35 -5.91 0.60 -10.69
CA SER A 35 -7.12 0.78 -9.89
C SER A 35 -6.98 1.87 -8.83
N ILE A 36 -5.79 2.13 -8.29
CA ILE A 36 -5.55 3.20 -7.30
C ILE A 36 -6.06 4.56 -7.80
N VAL A 37 -5.65 4.95 -9.01
CA VAL A 37 -6.07 6.22 -9.61
C VAL A 37 -7.49 6.15 -10.17
N THR A 38 -7.82 5.02 -10.82
CA THR A 38 -9.11 4.84 -11.49
C THR A 38 -10.28 4.86 -10.52
N ILE A 39 -10.15 4.22 -9.35
CA ILE A 39 -11.20 4.18 -8.33
C ILE A 39 -11.46 5.58 -7.78
N ALA A 40 -10.42 6.29 -7.39
CA ALA A 40 -10.57 7.65 -6.89
C ALA A 40 -11.16 8.60 -7.95
N TRP A 41 -10.71 8.48 -9.21
CA TRP A 41 -11.22 9.28 -10.31
C TRP A 41 -12.67 8.96 -10.67
N LEU A 42 -13.05 7.68 -10.68
CA LEU A 42 -14.44 7.29 -10.91
C LEU A 42 -15.34 7.80 -9.77
N ALA A 43 -14.87 7.71 -8.52
CA ALA A 43 -15.60 8.29 -7.38
C ALA A 43 -15.86 9.79 -7.57
N VAL A 44 -14.86 10.56 -8.01
CA VAL A 44 -15.04 11.99 -8.34
C VAL A 44 -16.14 12.20 -9.39
N ARG A 45 -16.23 11.34 -10.40
CA ARG A 45 -17.20 11.50 -11.52
C ARG A 45 -18.63 11.12 -11.16
N ILE A 46 -18.84 10.22 -10.20
CA ILE A 46 -20.18 9.74 -9.82
C ILE A 46 -20.63 10.26 -8.45
N ALA A 47 -19.80 11.06 -7.79
CA ALA A 47 -20.09 11.63 -6.49
C ALA A 47 -21.35 12.53 -6.55
N PRO A 48 -22.19 12.51 -5.51
CA PRO A 48 -23.24 13.51 -5.34
C PRO A 48 -22.63 14.92 -5.22
N ALA A 49 -23.31 15.92 -5.81
CA ALA A 49 -22.76 17.28 -5.99
C ALA A 49 -22.25 17.95 -4.71
N ASN A 50 -22.85 17.64 -3.55
CA ASN A 50 -22.50 18.27 -2.27
C ASN A 50 -21.63 17.38 -1.36
N GLU A 51 -21.23 16.19 -1.82
CA GLU A 51 -20.55 15.18 -0.98
C GLU A 51 -19.25 14.64 -1.60
N LEU A 52 -18.66 15.41 -2.52
CA LEU A 52 -17.51 14.97 -3.31
C LEU A 52 -16.38 14.37 -2.46
N GLY A 53 -15.89 15.12 -1.47
CA GLY A 53 -14.79 14.69 -0.62
C GLY A 53 -15.16 13.47 0.22
N LEU A 54 -16.34 13.47 0.84
CA LEU A 54 -16.84 12.37 1.65
C LEU A 54 -16.98 11.10 0.81
N PHE A 55 -17.54 11.21 -0.39
CA PHE A 55 -17.76 10.07 -1.28
C PHE A 55 -16.45 9.47 -1.80
N VAL A 56 -15.49 10.32 -2.20
CA VAL A 56 -14.15 9.84 -2.62
C VAL A 56 -13.45 9.14 -1.44
N GLY A 57 -13.50 9.75 -0.25
CA GLY A 57 -12.95 9.13 0.96
C GLY A 57 -13.58 7.79 1.30
N LEU A 58 -14.92 7.69 1.18
CA LEU A 58 -15.65 6.45 1.41
C LEU A 58 -15.28 5.37 0.37
N ALA A 59 -15.14 5.74 -0.90
CA ALA A 59 -14.76 4.82 -1.97
C ALA A 59 -13.33 4.26 -1.75
N VAL A 60 -12.36 5.13 -1.45
CA VAL A 60 -10.98 4.71 -1.18
C VAL A 60 -10.90 3.86 0.10
N ALA A 61 -11.60 4.26 1.16
CA ALA A 61 -11.68 3.47 2.39
C ALA A 61 -12.37 2.11 2.16
N ALA A 62 -13.44 2.05 1.37
CA ALA A 62 -14.12 0.81 1.02
C ALA A 62 -13.23 -0.15 0.19
N TYR A 63 -12.31 0.38 -0.58
CA TYR A 63 -11.35 -0.44 -1.32
C TYR A 63 -10.22 -1.03 -0.44
N THR A 64 -9.95 -0.45 0.73
CA THR A 64 -8.81 -0.83 1.56
C THR A 64 -9.20 -1.41 2.93
N LEU A 65 -10.11 -0.76 3.65
CA LEU A 65 -10.45 -1.10 5.04
C LEU A 65 -11.09 -2.49 5.21
N PRO A 66 -12.03 -2.94 4.34
CA PRO A 66 -12.64 -4.25 4.50
C PRO A 66 -11.65 -5.42 4.40
N GLY A 67 -10.52 -5.25 3.71
CA GLY A 67 -9.46 -6.25 3.67
C GLY A 67 -8.85 -6.54 5.04
N VAL A 68 -8.73 -5.52 5.88
CA VAL A 68 -8.28 -5.65 7.28
C VAL A 68 -9.33 -6.36 8.12
N ILE A 69 -10.59 -5.94 7.97
CA ILE A 69 -11.72 -6.57 8.67
C ILE A 69 -11.83 -8.04 8.27
N GLY A 70 -11.73 -8.35 6.97
CA GLY A 70 -11.79 -9.70 6.44
C GLY A 70 -10.65 -10.61 6.91
N ALA A 71 -9.47 -10.06 7.18
CA ALA A 71 -8.36 -10.81 7.76
C ALA A 71 -8.74 -11.45 9.11
N VAL A 72 -9.47 -10.70 9.95
CA VAL A 72 -9.89 -11.15 11.28
C VAL A 72 -11.22 -11.88 11.23
N ALA A 73 -12.22 -11.32 10.54
CA ALA A 73 -13.58 -11.86 10.50
C ALA A 73 -13.62 -13.28 9.92
N PHE A 74 -12.82 -13.53 8.89
CA PHE A 74 -12.78 -14.85 8.24
C PHE A 74 -11.73 -15.80 8.82
N ALA A 75 -10.97 -15.40 9.85
CA ALA A 75 -9.89 -16.21 10.40
C ALA A 75 -10.35 -17.62 10.81
N ARG A 76 -11.50 -17.74 11.50
CA ARG A 76 -12.04 -19.04 11.92
C ARG A 76 -12.51 -19.90 10.75
N LEU A 77 -13.11 -19.28 9.71
CA LEU A 77 -13.67 -19.97 8.55
C LEU A 77 -12.60 -20.45 7.57
N LEU A 78 -11.54 -19.64 7.41
CA LEU A 78 -10.51 -19.85 6.38
C LEU A 78 -9.25 -20.54 6.92
N ARG A 79 -9.10 -20.64 8.25
CA ARG A 79 -7.97 -21.33 8.88
C ARG A 79 -7.85 -22.78 8.38
N GLY A 80 -6.65 -23.16 7.98
CA GLY A 80 -6.36 -24.52 7.50
C GLY A 80 -6.82 -24.80 6.06
N ARG A 81 -7.41 -23.84 5.36
CA ARG A 81 -7.75 -24.02 3.95
C ARG A 81 -6.51 -23.98 3.05
N PRO A 82 -6.52 -24.72 1.92
CA PRO A 82 -5.40 -24.72 0.98
C PRO A 82 -5.10 -23.32 0.43
N ALA A 83 -3.82 -22.96 0.29
CA ALA A 83 -3.35 -21.69 -0.24
C ALA A 83 -3.99 -21.32 -1.59
N ARG A 84 -4.12 -22.32 -2.46
CA ARG A 84 -4.82 -22.18 -3.76
C ARG A 84 -6.27 -21.73 -3.59
N ALA A 85 -7.03 -22.30 -2.66
CA ALA A 85 -8.42 -21.93 -2.44
C ALA A 85 -8.55 -20.48 -1.96
N MET A 86 -7.62 -20.01 -1.13
CA MET A 86 -7.58 -18.63 -0.66
C MET A 86 -7.30 -17.65 -1.80
N LEU A 87 -6.32 -17.95 -2.63
CA LEU A 87 -6.01 -17.12 -3.80
C LEU A 87 -7.16 -17.12 -4.82
N LEU A 88 -7.76 -18.28 -5.09
CA LEU A 88 -8.92 -18.38 -6.00
C LEU A 88 -10.13 -17.60 -5.48
N GLY A 89 -10.48 -17.73 -4.20
CA GLY A 89 -11.58 -16.97 -3.60
C GLY A 89 -11.36 -15.46 -3.70
N HIS A 90 -10.15 -15.00 -3.43
CA HIS A 90 -9.77 -13.59 -3.62
C HIS A 90 -9.92 -13.15 -5.08
N CYS A 91 -9.37 -13.91 -6.03
CA CYS A 91 -9.45 -13.58 -7.46
C CYS A 91 -10.90 -13.52 -7.96
N LEU A 92 -11.74 -14.51 -7.58
CA LEU A 92 -13.14 -14.54 -7.98
C LEU A 92 -13.94 -13.37 -7.41
N LEU A 93 -13.77 -13.08 -6.13
CA LEU A 93 -14.47 -11.98 -5.48
C LEU A 93 -14.06 -10.64 -6.10
N ARG A 94 -12.77 -10.44 -6.29
CA ARG A 94 -12.24 -9.19 -6.85
C ARG A 94 -12.62 -9.00 -8.30
N ALA A 95 -12.46 -10.03 -9.15
CA ALA A 95 -12.89 -10.00 -10.54
C ALA A 95 -14.40 -9.78 -10.67
N GLY A 96 -15.21 -10.44 -9.84
CA GLY A 96 -16.65 -10.29 -9.84
C GLY A 96 -17.11 -8.90 -9.43
N CYS A 97 -16.54 -8.35 -8.36
CA CYS A 97 -16.90 -7.01 -7.88
C CYS A 97 -16.44 -5.90 -8.84
N LEU A 98 -15.17 -5.92 -9.30
CA LEU A 98 -14.66 -4.91 -10.23
C LEU A 98 -15.32 -5.04 -11.62
N GLY A 99 -15.55 -6.26 -12.09
CA GLY A 99 -16.31 -6.51 -13.30
C GLY A 99 -17.77 -6.05 -13.19
N GLY A 100 -18.38 -6.24 -12.02
CA GLY A 100 -19.71 -5.71 -11.72
C GLY A 100 -19.77 -4.18 -11.76
N ILE A 101 -18.77 -3.49 -11.19
CA ILE A 101 -18.64 -2.02 -11.29
C ILE A 101 -18.53 -1.61 -12.76
N ALA A 102 -17.66 -2.27 -13.52
CA ALA A 102 -17.44 -1.97 -14.92
C ALA A 102 -18.72 -2.13 -15.76
N LEU A 103 -19.46 -3.22 -15.54
CA LEU A 103 -20.72 -3.51 -16.24
C LEU A 103 -21.80 -2.48 -15.88
N LEU A 104 -22.01 -2.20 -14.59
CA LEU A 104 -22.99 -1.22 -14.13
C LEU A 104 -22.67 0.19 -14.63
N TYR A 105 -21.37 0.52 -14.68
CA TYR A 105 -20.94 1.81 -15.25
C TYR A 105 -21.22 1.89 -16.76
N ALA A 106 -20.93 0.83 -17.51
CA ALA A 106 -21.16 0.78 -18.94
C ALA A 106 -22.66 0.83 -19.32
N THR A 107 -23.53 0.30 -18.46
CA THR A 107 -25.00 0.35 -18.64
C THR A 107 -25.64 1.62 -18.07
N GLY A 108 -24.88 2.52 -17.45
CA GLY A 108 -25.42 3.70 -16.79
C GLY A 108 -26.21 3.43 -15.50
N MET A 109 -26.11 2.20 -14.97
CA MET A 109 -26.84 1.76 -13.76
C MET A 109 -26.00 1.82 -12.48
N LEU A 110 -24.77 2.31 -12.54
CA LEU A 110 -23.90 2.38 -11.39
C LEU A 110 -24.34 3.48 -10.41
N ALA A 111 -25.10 3.10 -9.40
CA ALA A 111 -25.45 4.00 -8.32
C ALA A 111 -24.28 4.16 -7.33
N PRO A 112 -24.10 5.35 -6.69
CA PRO A 112 -23.01 5.61 -5.76
C PRO A 112 -22.88 4.58 -4.63
N HIS A 113 -23.98 4.17 -4.02
CA HIS A 113 -23.96 3.16 -2.95
C HIS A 113 -23.53 1.77 -3.45
N LEU A 114 -23.95 1.35 -4.66
CA LEU A 114 -23.50 0.09 -5.25
C LEU A 114 -21.99 0.10 -5.52
N TYR A 115 -21.45 1.23 -5.96
CA TYR A 115 -20.03 1.39 -6.15
C TYR A 115 -19.25 1.12 -4.87
N VAL A 116 -19.63 1.75 -3.76
CA VAL A 116 -18.99 1.56 -2.45
C VAL A 116 -19.13 0.10 -1.96
N ILE A 117 -20.32 -0.51 -2.10
CA ILE A 117 -20.55 -1.89 -1.68
C ILE A 117 -19.68 -2.87 -2.49
N LEU A 118 -19.59 -2.69 -3.80
CA LEU A 118 -18.76 -3.55 -4.65
C LEU A 118 -17.26 -3.35 -4.38
N LEU A 119 -16.81 -2.12 -4.14
CA LEU A 119 -15.43 -1.87 -3.71
C LEU A 119 -15.13 -2.56 -2.38
N ALA A 120 -16.02 -2.43 -1.39
CA ALA A 120 -15.86 -3.10 -0.12
C ALA A 120 -15.80 -4.63 -0.28
N GLY A 121 -16.70 -5.20 -1.10
CA GLY A 121 -16.67 -6.62 -1.45
C GLY A 121 -15.36 -7.05 -2.08
N SER A 122 -14.82 -6.27 -3.02
CA SER A 122 -13.59 -6.58 -3.75
C SER A 122 -12.37 -6.75 -2.84
N SER A 123 -12.33 -6.06 -1.70
CA SER A 123 -11.19 -6.05 -0.79
C SER A 123 -11.27 -7.06 0.35
N LEU A 124 -12.45 -7.64 0.64
CA LEU A 124 -12.66 -8.49 1.81
C LEU A 124 -11.70 -9.67 1.95
N MET A 125 -11.29 -10.27 0.85
CA MET A 125 -10.39 -11.42 0.85
C MET A 125 -8.92 -11.06 0.55
N THR A 126 -8.57 -9.79 0.47
CA THR A 126 -7.21 -9.35 0.06
C THR A 126 -6.11 -9.95 0.94
N ALA A 127 -6.25 -9.90 2.26
CA ALA A 127 -5.25 -10.44 3.18
C ALA A 127 -5.06 -11.96 3.03
N TRP A 128 -6.15 -12.71 2.86
CA TRP A 128 -6.13 -14.16 2.66
C TRP A 128 -5.62 -14.54 1.27
N GLY A 129 -5.98 -13.77 0.25
CA GLY A 129 -5.43 -13.92 -1.11
C GLY A 129 -3.93 -13.73 -1.16
N THR A 130 -3.44 -12.66 -0.51
CA THR A 130 -2.00 -12.37 -0.39
C THR A 130 -1.26 -13.49 0.36
N ALA A 131 -1.81 -13.97 1.46
CA ALA A 131 -1.23 -15.09 2.20
C ALA A 131 -1.21 -16.38 1.35
N GLY A 132 -2.28 -16.66 0.61
CA GLY A 132 -2.34 -17.76 -0.36
C GLY A 132 -1.29 -17.64 -1.45
N GLN A 133 -1.13 -16.45 -2.02
CA GLN A 133 -0.13 -16.13 -3.04
C GLN A 133 1.30 -16.44 -2.56
N TYR A 134 1.71 -15.89 -1.40
CA TYR A 134 3.05 -16.11 -0.88
C TYR A 134 3.31 -17.57 -0.48
N THR A 135 2.27 -18.27 0.00
CA THR A 135 2.36 -19.70 0.29
C THR A 135 2.59 -20.50 -0.99
N MET A 136 1.80 -20.27 -2.05
CA MET A 136 1.98 -20.92 -3.35
C MET A 136 3.35 -20.64 -3.95
N LEU A 137 3.82 -19.40 -3.93
CA LEU A 137 5.16 -19.02 -4.39
C LEU A 137 6.25 -19.77 -3.61
N SER A 138 6.10 -19.85 -2.29
CA SER A 138 7.06 -20.55 -1.43
C SER A 138 7.10 -22.05 -1.69
N GLU A 139 5.96 -22.68 -2.02
CA GLU A 139 5.91 -24.09 -2.41
C GLU A 139 6.62 -24.34 -3.74
N LEU A 140 6.33 -23.51 -4.75
CA LEU A 140 6.93 -23.62 -6.08
C LEU A 140 8.44 -23.31 -6.07
N GLY A 141 8.87 -22.36 -5.26
CA GLY A 141 10.28 -22.00 -5.13
C GLY A 141 11.11 -23.05 -4.38
N GLY A 142 10.47 -23.88 -3.58
CA GLY A 142 11.18 -24.83 -2.72
C GLY A 142 12.11 -24.14 -1.70
N PRO A 143 12.91 -24.91 -0.92
CA PRO A 143 13.77 -24.33 0.11
C PRO A 143 14.81 -23.34 -0.43
N GLU A 144 15.42 -23.65 -1.58
CA GLU A 144 16.50 -22.85 -2.17
C GLU A 144 15.99 -21.65 -2.97
N GLY A 145 14.84 -21.77 -3.63
CA GLY A 145 14.28 -20.72 -4.50
C GLY A 145 13.30 -19.78 -3.80
N ARG A 146 12.87 -20.07 -2.55
CA ARG A 146 11.86 -19.28 -1.83
C ARG A 146 12.19 -17.79 -1.74
N MET A 147 13.42 -17.45 -1.41
CA MET A 147 13.86 -16.06 -1.32
C MET A 147 13.85 -15.38 -2.68
N ALA A 148 14.31 -16.07 -3.73
CA ALA A 148 14.39 -15.53 -5.08
C ALA A 148 13.00 -15.27 -5.67
N ILE A 149 12.06 -16.20 -5.52
CA ILE A 149 10.71 -16.07 -6.05
C ILE A 149 9.92 -14.96 -5.35
N ASN A 150 10.06 -14.84 -4.02
CA ASN A 150 9.43 -13.77 -3.24
C ASN A 150 10.04 -12.39 -3.59
N SER A 151 11.35 -12.33 -3.89
CA SER A 151 11.99 -11.10 -4.36
C SER A 151 11.46 -10.68 -5.73
N LEU A 152 11.22 -11.62 -6.64
CA LEU A 152 10.59 -11.34 -7.94
C LEU A 152 9.17 -10.81 -7.78
N ALA A 153 8.36 -11.45 -6.94
CA ALA A 153 6.99 -11.00 -6.67
C ALA A 153 6.98 -9.59 -6.05
N SER A 154 7.86 -9.31 -5.08
CA SER A 154 7.98 -7.98 -4.48
C SER A 154 8.43 -6.92 -5.48
N ALA A 155 9.34 -7.26 -6.40
CA ALA A 155 9.77 -6.36 -7.46
C ALA A 155 8.62 -6.05 -8.43
N GLN A 156 7.77 -7.03 -8.76
CA GLN A 156 6.56 -6.82 -9.58
C GLN A 156 5.58 -5.86 -8.91
N VAL A 157 5.30 -6.04 -7.61
CA VAL A 157 4.44 -5.13 -6.84
C VAL A 157 5.01 -3.72 -6.81
N SER A 158 6.31 -3.57 -6.54
CA SER A 158 6.98 -2.26 -6.54
C SER A 158 6.92 -1.58 -7.91
N PHE A 159 7.16 -2.32 -8.98
CA PHE A 159 7.03 -1.83 -10.34
C PHE A 159 5.60 -1.37 -10.66
N ALA A 160 4.61 -2.19 -10.29
CA ALA A 160 3.20 -1.91 -10.51
C ALA A 160 2.72 -0.66 -9.74
N THR A 161 3.20 -0.46 -8.51
CA THR A 161 2.86 0.71 -7.68
C THR A 161 3.35 2.02 -8.32
N ILE A 162 4.43 1.98 -9.09
CA ILE A 162 4.98 3.15 -9.78
C ILE A 162 4.35 3.34 -11.16
N VAL A 163 4.34 2.27 -11.96
CA VAL A 163 3.91 2.32 -13.36
C VAL A 163 2.39 2.31 -13.49
N GLY A 164 1.69 1.65 -12.58
CA GLY A 164 0.22 1.56 -12.60
C GLY A 164 -0.49 2.91 -12.58
N PRO A 165 -0.23 3.78 -11.60
CA PRO A 165 -0.83 5.12 -11.57
C PRO A 165 -0.52 5.98 -12.79
N LEU A 166 0.70 5.88 -13.33
CA LEU A 166 1.07 6.54 -14.58
C LEU A 166 0.19 6.07 -15.74
N LEU A 167 0.14 4.75 -15.92
CA LEU A 167 -0.66 4.16 -16.99
C LEU A 167 -2.14 4.49 -16.82
N ALA A 168 -2.66 4.46 -15.59
CA ALA A 168 -4.05 4.85 -15.33
C ALA A 168 -4.31 6.30 -15.74
N GLY A 169 -3.47 7.25 -15.32
CA GLY A 169 -3.61 8.64 -15.69
C GLY A 169 -3.55 8.89 -17.20
N LEU A 170 -2.63 8.23 -17.88
CA LEU A 170 -2.52 8.32 -19.34
C LEU A 170 -3.73 7.68 -20.05
N LEU A 171 -4.12 6.49 -19.63
CA LEU A 171 -5.23 5.77 -20.27
C LEU A 171 -6.59 6.45 -20.03
N LEU A 172 -6.81 7.06 -18.86
CA LEU A 172 -8.05 7.77 -18.55
C LEU A 172 -8.32 8.98 -19.45
N VAL A 173 -7.34 9.42 -20.24
CA VAL A 173 -7.55 10.45 -21.29
C VAL A 173 -8.39 9.90 -22.43
N TRP A 174 -8.22 8.63 -22.81
CA TRP A 174 -8.87 8.01 -23.96
C TRP A 174 -9.85 6.87 -23.59
N VAL A 175 -9.70 6.33 -22.39
CA VAL A 175 -10.41 5.14 -21.95
C VAL A 175 -11.29 5.47 -20.75
N SER A 176 -12.52 4.96 -20.74
CA SER A 176 -13.42 5.16 -19.60
C SER A 176 -12.89 4.48 -18.32
N PRO A 177 -13.16 5.05 -17.13
CA PRO A 177 -12.77 4.40 -15.87
C PRO A 177 -13.34 2.99 -15.73
N GLY A 178 -14.56 2.75 -16.22
CA GLY A 178 -15.18 1.42 -16.22
C GLY A 178 -14.38 0.39 -16.99
N LEU A 179 -13.82 0.75 -18.16
CA LEU A 179 -12.99 -0.17 -18.94
C LEU A 179 -11.66 -0.49 -18.23
N LEU A 180 -11.07 0.47 -17.54
CA LEU A 180 -9.85 0.21 -16.74
C LEU A 180 -10.12 -0.75 -15.58
N LEU A 181 -11.27 -0.61 -14.91
CA LEU A 181 -11.69 -1.57 -13.87
C LEU A 181 -12.04 -2.93 -14.46
N ALA A 182 -12.59 -3.00 -15.68
CA ALA A 182 -12.80 -4.26 -16.41
C ALA A 182 -11.46 -4.94 -16.73
N LEU A 183 -10.45 -4.19 -17.13
CA LEU A 183 -9.10 -4.71 -17.37
C LEU A 183 -8.50 -5.27 -16.07
N ASP A 184 -8.65 -4.56 -14.95
CA ASP A 184 -8.20 -5.07 -13.66
C ASP A 184 -8.95 -6.35 -13.26
N ALA A 185 -10.27 -6.37 -13.39
CA ALA A 185 -11.07 -7.58 -13.20
C ALA A 185 -10.57 -8.76 -14.06
N ALA A 186 -10.23 -8.50 -15.32
CA ALA A 186 -9.69 -9.52 -16.22
C ALA A 186 -8.29 -10.01 -15.77
N THR A 187 -7.44 -9.17 -15.21
CA THR A 187 -6.15 -9.59 -14.66
C THR A 187 -6.30 -10.52 -13.46
N PHE A 188 -7.28 -10.26 -12.58
CA PHE A 188 -7.61 -11.16 -11.47
C PHE A 188 -8.26 -12.46 -11.96
N ALA A 189 -9.13 -12.41 -12.95
CA ALA A 189 -9.68 -13.62 -13.57
C ALA A 189 -8.56 -14.47 -14.19
N PHE A 190 -7.61 -13.84 -14.88
CA PHE A 190 -6.42 -14.51 -15.44
C PHE A 190 -5.57 -15.15 -14.33
N LEU A 191 -5.26 -14.41 -13.26
CA LEU A 191 -4.53 -14.95 -12.10
C LEU A 191 -5.27 -16.13 -11.48
N GLY A 192 -6.60 -16.07 -11.35
CA GLY A 192 -7.43 -17.17 -10.87
C GLY A 192 -7.30 -18.42 -11.74
N VAL A 193 -7.39 -18.27 -13.06
CA VAL A 193 -7.22 -19.39 -14.01
C VAL A 193 -5.82 -19.99 -13.90
N VAL A 194 -4.80 -19.16 -13.80
CA VAL A 194 -3.41 -19.61 -13.64
C VAL A 194 -3.22 -20.34 -12.32
N ALA A 195 -3.72 -19.79 -11.21
CA ALA A 195 -3.66 -20.43 -9.89
C ALA A 195 -4.41 -21.78 -9.89
N TRP A 196 -5.55 -21.84 -10.57
CA TRP A 196 -6.29 -23.10 -10.74
C TRP A 196 -5.50 -24.15 -11.52
N ARG A 197 -4.80 -23.75 -12.60
CA ARG A 197 -4.00 -24.65 -13.45
C ARG A 197 -2.63 -25.00 -12.85
N ALA A 198 -2.07 -24.18 -11.97
CA ALA A 198 -0.77 -24.45 -11.34
C ALA A 198 -0.75 -25.72 -10.48
N GLY A 199 -1.90 -26.29 -10.17
CA GLY A 199 -2.04 -27.55 -9.44
C GLY A 199 -2.23 -27.36 -7.94
N ALA A 200 -2.26 -28.46 -7.20
CA ALA A 200 -2.55 -28.45 -5.79
C ALA A 200 -1.39 -27.89 -4.99
N ALA A 201 -1.48 -26.64 -4.57
CA ALA A 201 -0.80 -26.19 -3.37
C ALA A 201 -1.58 -26.78 -2.18
N THR A 202 -1.03 -27.82 -1.59
CA THR A 202 -1.68 -28.61 -0.53
C THR A 202 -1.47 -28.03 0.86
N LYS A 203 -0.49 -27.14 1.01
CA LYS A 203 -0.20 -26.50 2.30
C LYS A 203 -1.30 -25.54 2.69
N ALA A 204 -1.77 -25.70 3.91
CA ALA A 204 -2.68 -24.76 4.51
C ALA A 204 -2.01 -23.39 4.68
N VAL A 205 -2.77 -22.35 4.40
CA VAL A 205 -2.33 -20.98 4.68
C VAL A 205 -2.33 -20.79 6.20
N GLY A 206 -1.23 -20.28 6.74
CA GLY A 206 -1.21 -19.70 8.08
C GLY A 206 -2.13 -18.47 8.13
N GLU A 207 -2.46 -18.04 9.33
CA GLU A 207 -3.23 -16.79 9.47
C GLU A 207 -2.46 -15.64 8.81
N PRO A 208 -3.16 -14.72 8.09
CA PRO A 208 -2.52 -13.53 7.49
C PRO A 208 -1.82 -12.68 8.54
N ILE A 209 -2.32 -12.73 9.77
CA ILE A 209 -1.69 -12.20 10.98
C ILE A 209 -1.51 -13.41 11.91
N ASP A 210 -0.27 -13.81 12.17
CA ASP A 210 0.01 -14.82 13.21
C ASP A 210 -0.41 -14.27 14.58
N ALA A 211 -1.60 -14.65 15.03
CA ALA A 211 -2.20 -14.11 16.24
C ALA A 211 -1.33 -14.38 17.49
N ARG A 212 -0.66 -15.53 17.58
CA ARG A 212 0.22 -15.85 18.73
C ARG A 212 1.51 -15.03 18.69
N ALA A 213 2.12 -14.91 17.52
CA ALA A 213 3.29 -14.08 17.34
C ALA A 213 2.95 -12.60 17.55
N ALA A 214 1.81 -12.14 17.04
CA ALA A 214 1.33 -10.79 17.25
C ALA A 214 1.04 -10.50 18.73
N GLU A 215 0.38 -11.41 19.47
CA GLU A 215 0.09 -11.24 20.89
C GLU A 215 1.37 -11.09 21.73
N SER A 216 2.36 -11.94 21.50
CA SER A 216 3.71 -11.81 22.09
C SER A 216 4.36 -10.48 21.68
N GLY A 217 4.28 -10.11 20.41
CA GLY A 217 4.82 -8.89 19.84
C GLY A 217 4.15 -7.62 20.42
N PHE A 218 2.84 -7.58 20.60
CA PHE A 218 2.14 -6.43 21.21
C PHE A 218 2.63 -6.13 22.63
N ARG A 219 2.99 -7.16 23.41
CA ARG A 219 3.61 -6.96 24.73
C ARG A 219 4.98 -6.30 24.58
N LEU A 220 5.78 -6.74 23.61
CA LEU A 220 7.09 -6.17 23.34
C LEU A 220 7.00 -4.74 22.80
N LEU A 221 6.01 -4.43 21.97
CA LEU A 221 5.78 -3.06 21.45
C LEU A 221 5.44 -2.05 22.54
N ARG A 222 5.10 -2.47 23.77
CA ARG A 222 4.90 -1.57 24.92
C ARG A 222 6.22 -1.04 25.51
N ARG A 223 7.36 -1.60 25.12
CA ARG A 223 8.65 -1.03 25.49
C ARG A 223 8.78 0.39 24.92
N PRO A 224 9.26 1.38 25.69
CA PRO A 224 9.26 2.79 25.27
C PRO A 224 9.90 3.02 23.88
N ASP A 225 11.04 2.36 23.62
CA ASP A 225 11.81 2.46 22.38
C ASP A 225 11.03 1.92 21.15
N LEU A 226 10.31 0.81 21.31
CA LEU A 226 9.49 0.21 20.26
C LEU A 226 8.12 0.88 20.15
N LEU A 227 7.57 1.36 21.26
CA LEU A 227 6.29 2.05 21.29
C LEU A 227 6.38 3.39 20.55
N SER A 228 7.39 4.21 20.87
CA SER A 228 7.59 5.50 20.22
C SER A 228 7.79 5.33 18.71
N LEU A 229 8.60 4.35 18.29
CA LEU A 229 8.82 4.05 16.88
C LEU A 229 7.54 3.56 16.19
N THR A 230 6.72 2.75 16.88
CA THR A 230 5.44 2.26 16.36
C THR A 230 4.45 3.40 16.20
N LEU A 231 4.30 4.26 17.21
CA LEU A 231 3.39 5.41 17.18
C LEU A 231 3.78 6.40 16.08
N VAL A 232 5.06 6.75 15.98
CA VAL A 232 5.54 7.65 14.92
C VAL A 232 5.27 7.06 13.53
N THR A 233 5.54 5.78 13.33
CA THR A 233 5.28 5.09 12.06
C THR A 233 3.77 5.05 11.76
N TRP A 234 2.95 4.75 12.76
CA TRP A 234 1.50 4.66 12.61
C TRP A 234 0.89 6.02 12.26
N VAL A 235 1.23 7.07 13.01
CA VAL A 235 0.72 8.43 12.76
C VAL A 235 1.18 8.94 11.39
N PHE A 236 2.41 8.63 10.98
CA PHE A 236 2.92 9.03 9.66
C PHE A 236 2.07 8.43 8.53
N PHE A 237 1.78 7.12 8.58
CA PHE A 237 0.92 6.48 7.59
C PHE A 237 -0.55 6.91 7.71
N PHE A 238 -1.03 7.19 8.92
CA PHE A 238 -2.37 7.74 9.13
C PHE A 238 -2.52 9.11 8.46
N LEU A 239 -1.54 10.00 8.61
CA LEU A 239 -1.53 11.32 7.99
C LEU A 239 -1.33 11.27 6.46
N TYR A 240 -0.79 10.18 5.93
CA TYR A 240 -0.73 9.93 4.51
C TYR A 240 -2.11 9.62 3.89
N GLY A 241 -3.01 8.97 4.65
CA GLY A 241 -4.34 8.58 4.17
C GLY A 241 -5.17 9.74 3.59
N PRO A 242 -5.30 10.90 4.25
CA PRO A 242 -6.01 12.05 3.68
C PRO A 242 -5.45 12.54 2.34
N VAL A 243 -4.15 12.34 2.07
CA VAL A 243 -3.52 12.73 0.79
C VAL A 243 -4.09 11.90 -0.36
N GLU A 244 -4.34 10.60 -0.15
CA GLU A 244 -4.93 9.70 -1.16
C GLU A 244 -6.34 10.13 -1.58
N VAL A 245 -7.08 10.75 -0.66
CA VAL A 245 -8.44 11.29 -0.90
C VAL A 245 -8.40 12.69 -1.49
N ALA A 246 -7.56 13.55 -0.92
CA ALA A 246 -7.52 14.95 -1.28
C ALA A 246 -6.90 15.21 -2.66
N LEU A 247 -5.87 14.44 -3.04
CA LEU A 247 -5.16 14.68 -4.32
C LEU A 247 -6.06 14.50 -5.56
N PRO A 248 -6.88 13.43 -5.69
CA PRO A 248 -7.83 13.31 -6.79
C PRO A 248 -8.85 14.45 -6.83
N VAL A 249 -9.37 14.85 -5.66
CA VAL A 249 -10.33 15.96 -5.55
C VAL A 249 -9.66 17.29 -5.89
N TYR A 250 -8.44 17.54 -5.44
CA TYR A 250 -7.64 18.71 -5.79
C TYR A 250 -7.45 18.84 -7.30
N VAL A 251 -7.05 17.76 -7.98
CA VAL A 251 -6.88 17.78 -9.45
C VAL A 251 -8.20 18.03 -10.17
N ALA A 252 -9.30 17.41 -9.72
CA ALA A 252 -10.58 17.49 -10.40
C ALA A 252 -11.36 18.77 -10.10
N ALA A 253 -11.43 19.19 -8.83
CA ALA A 253 -12.27 20.30 -8.39
C ALA A 253 -11.51 21.62 -8.30
N ASP A 254 -10.32 21.63 -7.66
CA ASP A 254 -9.57 22.87 -7.45
C ASP A 254 -8.82 23.29 -8.74
N LEU A 255 -8.20 22.32 -9.44
CA LEU A 255 -7.45 22.57 -10.68
C LEU A 255 -8.31 22.44 -11.95
N GLN A 256 -9.49 21.83 -11.86
CA GLN A 256 -10.36 21.50 -13.00
C GLN A 256 -9.61 20.78 -14.13
N ALA A 257 -8.64 19.94 -13.77
CA ALA A 257 -7.73 19.29 -14.69
C ALA A 257 -8.16 17.84 -15.00
N PRO A 258 -7.75 17.28 -16.16
CA PRO A 258 -8.07 15.91 -16.52
C PRO A 258 -7.30 14.90 -15.65
N ALA A 259 -7.77 13.64 -15.63
CA ALA A 259 -7.17 12.52 -14.89
C ALA A 259 -5.67 12.31 -15.19
N GLY A 260 -5.22 12.69 -16.39
CA GLY A 260 -3.81 12.62 -16.76
C GLY A 260 -2.89 13.37 -15.79
N LEU A 261 -3.33 14.54 -15.27
CA LEU A 261 -2.55 15.29 -14.29
C LEU A 261 -2.41 14.52 -12.96
N LEU A 262 -3.47 13.84 -12.51
CA LEU A 262 -3.40 12.97 -11.33
C LEU A 262 -2.38 11.83 -11.54
N GLY A 263 -2.38 11.23 -12.73
CA GLY A 263 -1.37 10.24 -13.13
C GLY A 263 0.05 10.80 -13.10
N VAL A 264 0.26 12.03 -13.54
CA VAL A 264 1.57 12.72 -13.51
C VAL A 264 2.01 12.93 -12.06
N TYR A 265 1.14 13.38 -11.15
CA TYR A 265 1.46 13.51 -9.72
C TYR A 265 1.95 12.18 -9.14
N TRP A 266 1.20 11.10 -9.30
CA TRP A 266 1.59 9.80 -8.77
C TRP A 266 2.85 9.24 -9.42
N THR A 267 3.06 9.50 -10.71
CA THR A 267 4.27 9.08 -11.42
C THR A 267 5.51 9.78 -10.90
N THR A 268 5.47 11.10 -10.79
CA THR A 268 6.61 11.88 -10.31
C THR A 268 6.99 11.48 -8.89
N PHE A 269 6.00 11.25 -8.04
CA PHE A 269 6.19 10.68 -6.70
C PHE A 269 6.84 9.28 -6.75
N GLY A 270 6.27 8.37 -7.55
CA GLY A 270 6.75 6.99 -7.66
C GLY A 270 8.18 6.90 -8.21
N VAL A 271 8.51 7.68 -9.24
CA VAL A 271 9.87 7.76 -9.80
C VAL A 271 10.85 8.30 -8.75
N GLY A 272 10.47 9.34 -8.03
CA GLY A 272 11.26 9.88 -6.92
C GLY A 272 11.53 8.82 -5.85
N ALA A 273 10.49 8.11 -5.40
CA ALA A 273 10.58 7.06 -4.39
C ALA A 273 11.48 5.89 -4.84
N LEU A 274 11.36 5.49 -6.13
CA LEU A 274 12.23 4.45 -6.69
C LEU A 274 13.70 4.88 -6.71
N ALA A 275 13.99 6.09 -7.17
CA ALA A 275 15.34 6.64 -7.19
C ALA A 275 15.97 6.66 -5.80
N ALA A 276 15.20 7.10 -4.80
CA ALA A 276 15.65 7.11 -3.40
C ALA A 276 15.91 5.72 -2.84
N ASN A 277 15.05 4.74 -3.15
CA ASN A 277 15.24 3.36 -2.70
C ASN A 277 16.53 2.74 -3.23
N LEU A 278 16.96 3.06 -4.45
CA LEU A 278 18.23 2.61 -5.01
C LEU A 278 19.45 3.13 -4.22
N ILE A 279 19.31 4.32 -3.64
CA ILE A 279 20.39 4.98 -2.88
C ILE A 279 20.34 4.60 -1.39
N THR A 280 19.21 4.11 -0.88
CA THR A 280 19.02 3.81 0.56
C THR A 280 20.07 2.84 1.11
N GLY A 281 20.54 1.90 0.28
CA GLY A 281 21.61 0.95 0.66
C GLY A 281 22.96 1.61 1.01
N THR A 282 23.18 2.86 0.59
CA THR A 282 24.42 3.62 0.87
C THR A 282 24.37 4.39 2.20
N ILE A 283 23.22 4.49 2.83
CA ILE A 283 22.99 5.24 4.10
C ILE A 283 23.53 4.46 5.33
N ARG A 284 24.55 3.65 5.17
CA ARG A 284 25.16 2.90 6.28
C ARG A 284 25.98 3.82 7.18
N GLY A 285 25.88 3.61 8.50
CA GLY A 285 26.68 4.36 9.49
C GLY A 285 26.09 5.69 9.96
N HIS A 286 24.94 6.12 9.43
CA HIS A 286 24.28 7.36 9.85
C HIS A 286 23.22 7.09 10.94
N ASN A 287 22.88 8.15 11.68
CA ASN A 287 21.82 8.08 12.69
C ASN A 287 20.45 7.89 12.02
N MET A 288 19.98 6.64 11.92
CA MET A 288 18.72 6.28 11.25
C MET A 288 17.51 7.03 11.80
N ARG A 289 17.45 7.28 13.14
CA ARG A 289 16.35 8.06 13.74
C ARG A 289 16.34 9.49 13.20
N ARG A 290 17.52 10.14 13.11
CA ARG A 290 17.62 11.51 12.57
C ARG A 290 17.18 11.57 11.10
N ILE A 291 17.58 10.58 10.29
CA ILE A 291 17.18 10.51 8.88
C ILE A 291 15.67 10.30 8.79
N THR A 292 15.09 9.44 9.61
CA THR A 292 13.63 9.22 9.65
C THR A 292 12.90 10.53 10.00
N LEU A 293 13.39 11.33 10.95
CA LEU A 293 12.82 12.64 11.28
C LEU A 293 12.89 13.62 10.09
N LEU A 294 14.03 13.65 9.40
CA LEU A 294 14.20 14.48 8.20
C LEU A 294 13.25 14.05 7.07
N ILE A 295 12.99 12.74 6.91
CA ILE A 295 12.03 12.24 5.95
C ILE A 295 10.61 12.70 6.32
N ILE A 296 10.21 12.55 7.58
CA ILE A 296 8.89 12.98 8.06
C ILE A 296 8.72 14.49 7.83
N ALA A 297 9.68 15.29 8.24
CA ALA A 297 9.65 16.75 8.07
C ALA A 297 9.65 17.15 6.58
N GLY A 298 10.52 16.55 5.79
CA GLY A 298 10.61 16.83 4.35
C GLY A 298 9.35 16.48 3.59
N TRP A 299 8.76 15.30 3.86
CA TRP A 299 7.49 14.91 3.26
C TRP A 299 6.37 15.88 3.66
N GLY A 300 6.25 16.21 4.96
CA GLY A 300 5.28 17.20 5.42
C GLY A 300 5.44 18.55 4.73
N GLY A 301 6.70 19.03 4.60
CA GLY A 301 7.01 20.27 3.90
C GLY A 301 6.63 20.29 2.43
N CYS A 302 6.73 19.14 1.74
CA CYS A 302 6.34 19.01 0.33
C CYS A 302 4.83 19.12 0.10
N LEU A 303 4.00 18.92 1.11
CA LEU A 303 2.54 19.04 1.00
C LEU A 303 2.02 20.47 1.25
N VAL A 304 2.75 21.29 1.98
CA VAL A 304 2.34 22.67 2.31
C VAL A 304 2.09 23.54 1.08
N PRO A 305 2.91 23.49 0.01
CA PRO A 305 2.70 24.29 -1.20
C PRO A 305 1.34 24.09 -1.90
N PHE A 306 0.65 22.97 -1.66
CA PHE A 306 -0.65 22.71 -2.29
C PHE A 306 -1.72 23.74 -1.91
N ALA A 307 -1.56 24.45 -0.80
CA ALA A 307 -2.51 25.50 -0.38
C ALA A 307 -2.44 26.78 -1.23
N PHE A 308 -1.30 27.09 -1.89
CA PHE A 308 -1.11 28.41 -2.49
C PHE A 308 -0.24 28.42 -3.76
N ALA A 309 0.42 27.32 -4.09
CA ALA A 309 1.39 27.31 -5.18
C ALA A 309 0.79 26.83 -6.51
N PRO A 310 1.33 27.30 -7.67
CA PRO A 310 0.88 26.83 -8.97
C PRO A 310 1.31 25.39 -9.25
N ILE A 311 0.66 24.76 -10.25
CA ILE A 311 0.87 23.35 -10.64
C ILE A 311 2.36 22.95 -10.78
N PRO A 312 3.23 23.71 -11.46
CA PRO A 312 4.63 23.29 -11.59
C PRO A 312 5.36 23.14 -10.24
N VAL A 313 5.03 24.01 -9.28
CA VAL A 313 5.64 23.97 -7.94
C VAL A 313 5.10 22.79 -7.14
N THR A 314 3.79 22.53 -7.16
CA THR A 314 3.19 21.39 -6.47
C THR A 314 3.64 20.05 -7.06
N LEU A 315 3.82 19.97 -8.39
CA LEU A 315 4.40 18.81 -9.06
C LEU A 315 5.86 18.57 -8.63
N ALA A 316 6.68 19.63 -8.64
CA ALA A 316 8.06 19.53 -8.18
C ALA A 316 8.14 19.15 -6.70
N ALA A 317 7.30 19.75 -5.85
CA ALA A 317 7.22 19.40 -4.44
C ALA A 317 6.81 17.94 -4.24
N PHE A 318 5.84 17.42 -5.00
CA PHE A 318 5.39 16.04 -4.90
C PHE A 318 6.44 15.04 -5.41
N ALA A 319 7.20 15.38 -6.47
CA ALA A 319 8.33 14.61 -6.97
C ALA A 319 9.47 14.53 -5.92
N ILE A 320 9.82 15.67 -5.31
CA ILE A 320 10.79 15.74 -4.20
C ILE A 320 10.25 14.96 -3.00
N GLY A 321 8.95 15.07 -2.73
CA GLY A 321 8.25 14.30 -1.70
C GLY A 321 8.43 12.80 -1.89
N GLY A 322 8.30 12.28 -3.12
CA GLY A 322 8.56 10.89 -3.44
C GLY A 322 10.01 10.48 -3.16
N LEU A 323 10.98 11.31 -3.57
CA LEU A 323 12.40 11.08 -3.31
C LEU A 323 12.71 11.01 -1.80
N ILE A 324 12.07 11.88 -1.02
CA ILE A 324 12.22 11.90 0.44
C ILE A 324 11.51 10.70 1.09
N TYR A 325 10.30 10.39 0.65
CA TYR A 325 9.46 9.32 1.21
C TYR A 325 10.04 7.91 1.00
N GLY A 326 10.67 7.66 -0.15
CA GLY A 326 11.10 6.31 -0.57
C GLY A 326 11.87 5.53 0.51
N PRO A 327 12.88 6.10 1.17
CA PRO A 327 13.66 5.41 2.20
C PRO A 327 12.92 5.13 3.51
N PHE A 328 11.73 5.70 3.74
CA PHE A 328 11.03 5.62 5.03
C PHE A 328 10.75 4.18 5.48
N ILE A 329 10.19 3.37 4.56
CA ILE A 329 9.84 1.98 4.88
C ILE A 329 11.08 1.15 5.26
N PRO A 330 12.13 1.07 4.42
CA PRO A 330 13.31 0.28 4.78
C PRO A 330 14.04 0.80 6.01
N LEU A 331 14.09 2.11 6.24
CA LEU A 331 14.73 2.67 7.45
C LEU A 331 13.95 2.35 8.72
N THR A 332 12.62 2.46 8.70
CA THR A 332 11.80 2.07 9.87
C THR A 332 11.93 0.58 10.17
N TYR A 333 11.95 -0.30 9.15
CA TYR A 333 12.23 -1.71 9.36
C TYR A 333 13.60 -1.94 9.99
N ALA A 334 14.64 -1.27 9.52
CA ALA A 334 15.98 -1.36 10.10
C ALA A 334 16.03 -0.89 11.58
N LEU A 335 15.27 0.17 11.92
CA LEU A 335 15.13 0.63 13.31
C LEU A 335 14.46 -0.45 14.20
N PHE A 336 13.37 -1.08 13.74
CA PHE A 336 12.76 -2.18 14.48
C PHE A 336 13.72 -3.38 14.64
N GLN A 337 14.48 -3.70 13.60
CA GLN A 337 15.48 -4.78 13.63
C GLN A 337 16.61 -4.49 14.63
N SER A 338 17.04 -3.23 14.74
CA SER A 338 18.09 -2.85 15.70
C SER A 338 17.61 -2.75 17.15
N SER A 339 16.29 -2.58 17.36
CA SER A 339 15.68 -2.45 18.69
C SER A 339 15.16 -3.77 19.26
N ALA A 340 15.11 -4.85 18.48
CA ALA A 340 14.62 -6.15 18.89
C ALA A 340 15.75 -7.21 18.87
N THR A 341 15.73 -8.17 19.79
CA THR A 341 16.63 -9.33 19.74
C THR A 341 16.24 -10.27 18.60
N ALA A 342 17.19 -11.05 18.08
CA ALA A 342 16.93 -11.99 16.99
C ALA A 342 15.76 -12.96 17.28
N VAL A 343 15.60 -13.37 18.54
CA VAL A 343 14.51 -14.26 18.98
C VAL A 343 13.14 -13.56 18.93
N ASN A 344 13.07 -12.29 19.32
CA ASN A 344 11.82 -11.54 19.43
C ASN A 344 11.43 -10.80 18.13
N LEU A 345 12.37 -10.66 17.21
CA LEU A 345 12.18 -9.89 15.99
C LEU A 345 10.96 -10.33 15.16
N PRO A 346 10.71 -11.62 14.91
CA PRO A 346 9.52 -12.04 14.16
C PRO A 346 8.22 -11.59 14.81
N SER A 347 8.11 -11.71 16.15
CA SER A 347 6.92 -11.28 16.90
C SER A 347 6.71 -9.77 16.87
N VAL A 348 7.79 -9.00 17.02
CA VAL A 348 7.76 -7.53 16.94
C VAL A 348 7.31 -7.07 15.54
N LEU A 349 7.88 -7.66 14.48
CA LEU A 349 7.51 -7.32 13.10
C LEU A 349 6.08 -7.72 12.75
N ALA A 350 5.58 -8.85 13.26
CA ALA A 350 4.20 -9.28 13.09
C ALA A 350 3.23 -8.28 13.75
N ALA A 351 3.48 -7.91 15.01
CA ALA A 351 2.67 -6.95 15.73
C ALA A 351 2.72 -5.55 15.09
N ARG A 352 3.92 -5.08 14.68
CA ARG A 352 4.07 -3.85 13.90
C ARG A 352 3.21 -3.86 12.64
N SER A 353 3.29 -4.94 11.87
CA SER A 353 2.53 -5.05 10.61
C SER A 353 1.03 -4.98 10.86
N ALA A 354 0.53 -5.65 11.90
CA ALA A 354 -0.88 -5.60 12.29
C ALA A 354 -1.34 -4.17 12.67
N VAL A 355 -0.50 -3.43 13.40
CA VAL A 355 -0.80 -2.03 13.80
C VAL A 355 -0.76 -1.09 12.60
N VAL A 356 0.31 -1.16 11.81
CA VAL A 356 0.52 -0.22 10.69
C VAL A 356 -0.46 -0.46 9.55
N MET A 357 -0.91 -1.71 9.35
CA MET A 357 -1.86 -2.07 8.29
C MET A 357 -3.18 -1.28 8.34
N VAL A 358 -3.63 -0.87 9.52
CA VAL A 358 -4.89 -0.11 9.70
C VAL A 358 -4.71 1.40 9.62
N SER A 359 -3.48 1.91 9.66
CA SER A 359 -3.22 3.35 9.78
C SER A 359 -3.69 4.13 8.55
N THR A 360 -3.23 3.77 7.35
CA THR A 360 -3.63 4.45 6.11
C THR A 360 -5.14 4.33 5.85
N PRO A 361 -5.79 3.15 5.93
CA PRO A 361 -7.24 3.04 5.77
C PRO A 361 -8.05 3.91 6.73
N LEU A 362 -7.61 4.04 7.99
CA LEU A 362 -8.25 4.96 8.93
C LEU A 362 -8.03 6.43 8.56
N GLY A 363 -6.84 6.76 8.09
CA GLY A 363 -6.52 8.09 7.55
C GLY A 363 -7.37 8.44 6.33
N THR A 364 -7.54 7.52 5.38
CA THR A 364 -8.40 7.73 4.19
C THR A 364 -9.86 7.91 4.59
N ALA A 365 -10.36 7.17 5.59
CA ALA A 365 -11.72 7.32 6.07
C ALA A 365 -12.00 8.72 6.65
N ILE A 366 -11.01 9.33 7.30
CA ILE A 366 -11.10 10.71 7.81
C ILE A 366 -10.85 11.74 6.69
N GLY A 367 -10.12 11.37 5.66
CA GLY A 367 -9.79 12.24 4.53
C GLY A 367 -11.02 12.85 3.85
N GLY A 368 -12.11 12.08 3.72
CA GLY A 368 -13.35 12.57 3.14
C GLY A 368 -13.97 13.76 3.91
N PRO A 369 -14.28 13.62 5.20
CA PRO A 369 -14.71 14.72 6.06
C PRO A 369 -13.76 15.92 6.07
N LEU A 370 -12.44 15.70 6.07
CA LEU A 370 -11.45 16.78 6.00
C LEU A 370 -11.54 17.56 4.68
N VAL A 371 -11.66 16.87 3.56
CA VAL A 371 -11.85 17.50 2.26
C VAL A 371 -13.16 18.30 2.24
N GLY A 372 -14.23 17.79 2.83
CA GLY A 372 -15.51 18.49 2.94
C GLY A 372 -15.44 19.77 3.77
N SER A 373 -14.60 19.83 4.81
CA SER A 373 -14.51 20.98 5.72
C SER A 373 -13.39 21.97 5.37
N LEU A 374 -12.25 21.50 4.88
CA LEU A 374 -11.04 22.30 4.61
C LEU A 374 -10.79 22.52 3.09
N GLY A 375 -11.57 21.85 2.24
CA GLY A 375 -11.24 21.72 0.82
C GLY A 375 -10.08 20.77 0.56
N ALA A 376 -9.83 20.44 -0.72
CA ALA A 376 -8.79 19.49 -1.07
C ALA A 376 -7.38 20.06 -0.85
N ALA A 377 -7.12 21.28 -1.30
CA ALA A 377 -5.86 22.00 -1.07
C ALA A 377 -5.57 22.18 0.42
N GLY A 378 -6.58 22.56 1.22
CA GLY A 378 -6.48 22.71 2.67
C GLY A 378 -6.18 21.37 3.38
N THR A 379 -6.76 20.27 2.92
CA THR A 379 -6.51 18.93 3.48
C THR A 379 -5.09 18.46 3.17
N LEU A 380 -4.58 18.69 1.96
CA LEU A 380 -3.18 18.38 1.60
C LEU A 380 -2.19 19.15 2.47
N ALA A 381 -2.36 20.46 2.56
CA ALA A 381 -1.50 21.32 3.38
C ALA A 381 -1.63 21.01 4.88
N GLY A 382 -2.86 20.78 5.38
CA GLY A 382 -3.12 20.41 6.76
C GLY A 382 -2.47 19.07 7.14
N SER A 383 -2.53 18.08 6.24
CA SER A 383 -1.81 16.81 6.41
C SER A 383 -0.29 17.05 6.44
N GLY A 384 0.22 17.94 5.61
CA GLY A 384 1.63 18.37 5.62
C GLY A 384 2.04 19.01 6.95
N LEU A 385 1.27 19.99 7.44
CA LEU A 385 1.53 20.65 8.72
C LEU A 385 1.45 19.68 9.91
N ALA A 386 0.47 18.78 9.93
CA ALA A 386 0.37 17.74 10.94
C ALA A 386 1.57 16.77 10.90
N THR A 387 2.09 16.48 9.70
CA THR A 387 3.29 15.65 9.53
C THR A 387 4.55 16.38 10.00
N LEU A 388 4.66 17.70 9.78
CA LEU A 388 5.73 18.52 10.35
C LEU A 388 5.68 18.54 11.88
N LEU A 389 4.47 18.69 12.45
CA LEU A 389 4.29 18.60 13.91
C LEU A 389 4.69 17.22 14.44
N LEU A 390 4.35 16.14 13.73
CA LEU A 390 4.81 14.80 14.08
C LEU A 390 6.34 14.71 14.13
N ALA A 391 7.04 15.32 13.17
CA ALA A 391 8.51 15.33 13.17
C ALA A 391 9.07 16.04 14.42
N VAL A 392 8.45 17.16 14.83
CA VAL A 392 8.85 17.89 16.05
C VAL A 392 8.59 17.02 17.29
N VAL A 393 7.38 16.47 17.44
CA VAL A 393 7.03 15.60 18.58
C VAL A 393 7.95 14.38 18.65
N ALA A 394 8.17 13.70 17.52
CA ALA A 394 9.06 12.55 17.45
C ALA A 394 10.53 12.92 17.80
N SER A 395 10.98 14.12 17.43
CA SER A 395 12.33 14.60 17.80
C SER A 395 12.49 14.73 19.32
N VAL A 396 11.47 15.27 20.00
CA VAL A 396 11.46 15.40 21.46
C VAL A 396 11.43 14.03 22.14
N LEU A 397 10.54 13.13 21.69
CA LEU A 397 10.44 11.78 22.24
C LEU A 397 11.77 11.00 22.12
N TRP A 398 12.42 11.06 20.97
CA TRP A 398 13.66 10.30 20.73
C TRP A 398 14.92 10.93 21.33
N THR A 399 14.90 12.20 21.69
CA THR A 399 15.99 12.83 22.49
C THR A 399 15.85 12.48 23.97
N GLY A 400 14.63 12.44 24.52
CA GLY A 400 14.37 12.01 25.89
C GLY A 400 14.83 10.57 26.16
N GLU A 401 14.51 9.62 25.26
CA GLU A 401 14.95 8.22 25.38
C GLU A 401 16.48 8.03 25.45
N ARG A 402 17.27 8.95 24.89
CA ARG A 402 18.75 8.93 25.00
C ARG A 402 19.27 9.44 26.33
N ALA A 403 18.55 10.36 26.96
CA ALA A 403 18.91 10.90 28.25
C ALA A 403 18.68 9.90 29.39
N ASP A 404 17.67 9.03 29.25
CA ASP A 404 17.27 8.02 30.23
C ASP A 404 18.02 6.68 30.07
N ALA A 405 18.81 6.50 29.00
CA ALA A 405 19.62 5.30 28.83
C ALA A 405 20.75 5.29 29.88
N PRO A 406 20.86 4.28 30.76
CA PRO A 406 21.89 4.22 31.78
C PRO A 406 23.26 4.27 31.11
N LYS A 407 24.13 5.20 31.60
CA LYS A 407 25.52 5.38 31.18
C LYS A 407 26.42 4.19 31.64
N SER A 408 25.97 2.99 31.48
CA SER A 408 26.72 1.79 31.80
C SER A 408 26.98 1.02 30.53
N MET A 409 28.12 1.27 29.95
CA MET A 409 29.07 0.36 29.30
C MET A 409 29.93 1.17 28.33
N THR A 410 30.90 1.87 28.87
CA THR A 410 32.18 2.14 28.22
C THR A 410 33.19 1.11 28.67
#